data_24234ba672920a8c26510eae2f0e8904
#
_entry.id   24234ba672920a8c26510eae2f0e8904
#
_cell.length_a   1.000
_cell.length_b   1.000
_cell.length_c   1.000
_cell.angle_alpha   90.00
_cell.angle_beta   90.00
_cell.angle_gamma   90.00
#
_symmetry.space_group_name_H-M   'P 1'
#
loop_
_entity.id
_entity.type
_entity.pdbx_description
1 polymer ?
#
loop_
_entity_poly.entity_id
_entity_poly.type
_entity_poly.pdbx_seq_one_letter_code
_entity_poly.pdbx_strand_id
1 'polypeptide(L)'
;MTADLKIYHTKDEEHFTGRDNMRTNLFATSLLDFLYLDFSQQDALTHIFFSAFDVSQLSDTKKKRLIAESIALQKKLETLFSNVFDALPEGKAMTEKLAAYLSACDETPRFSFSVLSTGYEQVEPGVFTEVLYPNGIEEIVEFFAREIIRRELRFRRCKSCGKYFALTGYSNTEYCDRLFGDSGKTCKEAGAVRLYRTKITANPVIQAYNKEYKKRFAWIKYKKITKEAFYEWSERARAERDKCFAKREEANDGDAKLRALEELEQWLRDS
;
A
#
# COMPACT_ATOMS: atom_id res chain seq x y z
N MET A 1 -20.41 29.71 -0.46
CA MET A 1 -21.30 28.62 -0.06
C MET A 1 -20.79 28.12 1.28
N THR A 2 -21.49 28.37 2.35
CA THR A 2 -21.12 27.87 3.68
C THR A 2 -21.45 26.38 3.69
N ALA A 3 -20.42 25.57 3.65
CA ALA A 3 -20.57 24.14 3.86
C ALA A 3 -20.98 23.94 5.34
N ASP A 4 -22.13 23.30 5.57
CA ASP A 4 -22.50 22.86 6.91
C ASP A 4 -21.72 21.59 7.33
N LEU A 5 -20.60 21.33 6.67
CA LEU A 5 -19.74 20.20 6.99
C LEU A 5 -18.74 20.59 8.07
N LYS A 6 -18.76 19.82 9.15
CA LYS A 6 -17.76 19.82 10.20
C LYS A 6 -16.87 18.62 10.05
N ILE A 7 -15.57 18.81 10.08
CA ILE A 7 -14.59 17.73 10.07
C ILE A 7 -13.75 17.83 11.33
N TYR A 8 -13.67 16.74 12.05
CA TYR A 8 -12.82 16.62 13.23
C TYR A 8 -12.27 15.19 13.36
N HIS A 9 -11.35 15.02 14.24
CA HIS A 9 -10.79 13.71 14.56
C HIS A 9 -10.74 13.49 16.07
N THR A 10 -10.90 12.25 16.48
CA THR A 10 -10.56 11.74 17.81
C THR A 10 -9.21 11.02 17.74
N LYS A 11 -8.87 10.26 18.79
CA LYS A 11 -7.60 9.50 18.81
C LYS A 11 -7.50 8.53 17.64
N ASP A 12 -8.56 7.78 17.37
CA ASP A 12 -8.54 6.64 16.44
C ASP A 12 -9.45 6.81 15.23
N GLU A 13 -10.27 7.86 15.20
CA GLU A 13 -11.33 8.05 14.21
C GLU A 13 -11.31 9.46 13.61
N GLU A 14 -11.79 9.56 12.40
CA GLU A 14 -12.10 10.78 11.67
C GLU A 14 -13.61 10.89 11.45
N HIS A 15 -14.16 12.07 11.68
CA HIS A 15 -15.58 12.35 11.66
C HIS A 15 -15.90 13.44 10.63
N PHE A 16 -16.91 13.16 9.81
CA PHE A 16 -17.45 14.06 8.80
C PHE A 16 -18.94 14.26 9.12
N THR A 17 -19.32 15.42 9.62
CA THR A 17 -20.69 15.69 10.03
C THR A 17 -21.28 16.78 9.13
N GLY A 18 -22.20 16.40 8.25
CA GLY A 18 -23.03 17.30 7.45
C GLY A 18 -24.42 17.49 8.06
N ARG A 19 -25.34 18.20 7.36
CA ARG A 19 -26.70 18.46 7.84
C ARG A 19 -27.47 17.18 8.18
N ASP A 20 -27.41 16.19 7.29
CA ASP A 20 -28.24 14.98 7.36
C ASP A 20 -27.42 13.70 7.44
N ASN A 21 -26.10 13.79 7.40
CA ASN A 21 -25.21 12.62 7.34
C ASN A 21 -24.01 12.81 8.26
N MET A 22 -23.79 11.81 9.09
CA MET A 22 -22.54 11.65 9.84
C MET A 22 -21.81 10.42 9.32
N ARG A 23 -20.54 10.55 9.04
CA ARG A 23 -19.67 9.42 8.67
C ARG A 23 -18.45 9.39 9.56
N THR A 24 -18.13 8.21 10.03
CA THR A 24 -16.96 7.95 10.87
C THR A 24 -16.11 6.89 10.20
N ASN A 25 -14.82 7.13 10.10
CA ASN A 25 -13.83 6.18 9.58
C ASN A 25 -12.67 6.06 10.57
N LEU A 26 -11.88 5.00 10.44
CA LEU A 26 -10.59 4.95 11.12
C LEU A 26 -9.70 6.10 10.63
N PHE A 27 -8.92 6.69 11.54
CA PHE A 27 -8.06 7.84 11.23
C PHE A 27 -7.13 7.58 10.04
N ALA A 28 -7.02 8.55 9.15
CA ALA A 28 -6.28 8.54 7.88
C ALA A 28 -6.87 7.67 6.75
N THR A 29 -8.00 6.99 6.96
CA THR A 29 -8.62 6.17 5.90
C THR A 29 -9.11 7.02 4.75
N SER A 30 -9.85 8.10 5.03
CA SER A 30 -10.42 8.96 3.97
C SER A 30 -9.33 9.67 3.15
N LEU A 31 -8.21 10.04 3.77
CA LEU A 31 -7.07 10.62 3.05
C LEU A 31 -6.41 9.60 2.12
N LEU A 32 -6.26 8.34 2.58
CA LEU A 32 -5.74 7.26 1.75
C LEU A 32 -6.69 6.90 0.61
N ASP A 33 -7.99 6.90 0.86
CA ASP A 33 -8.99 6.64 -0.16
C ASP A 33 -9.00 7.76 -1.21
N PHE A 34 -8.90 9.02 -0.78
CA PHE A 34 -8.74 10.15 -1.70
C PHE A 34 -7.46 10.02 -2.54
N LEU A 35 -6.32 9.64 -1.94
CA LEU A 35 -5.06 9.45 -2.66
C LEU A 35 -5.17 8.45 -3.83
N TYR A 36 -6.04 7.45 -3.70
CA TYR A 36 -6.22 6.39 -4.70
C TYR A 36 -7.57 6.45 -5.44
N LEU A 37 -8.31 7.56 -5.30
CA LEU A 37 -9.58 7.75 -5.97
C LEU A 37 -9.37 7.88 -7.48
N ASP A 38 -10.09 7.07 -8.24
CA ASP A 38 -10.07 7.10 -9.71
C ASP A 38 -11.12 8.06 -10.24
N PHE A 39 -10.70 9.23 -10.68
CA PHE A 39 -11.57 10.26 -11.23
C PHE A 39 -12.13 9.96 -12.63
N SER A 40 -11.78 8.83 -13.25
CA SER A 40 -12.43 8.35 -14.46
C SER A 40 -13.80 7.71 -14.19
N GLN A 41 -14.06 7.32 -12.94
CA GLN A 41 -15.31 6.70 -12.54
C GLN A 41 -16.40 7.73 -12.25
N GLN A 42 -17.64 7.41 -12.61
CA GLN A 42 -18.79 8.33 -12.49
C GLN A 42 -19.09 8.73 -11.04
N ASP A 43 -18.81 7.86 -10.11
CA ASP A 43 -19.08 8.05 -8.68
C ASP A 43 -17.93 8.71 -7.90
N ALA A 44 -16.82 9.05 -8.58
CA ALA A 44 -15.67 9.68 -7.93
C ALA A 44 -16.05 10.94 -7.12
N LEU A 45 -16.97 11.74 -7.64
CA LEU A 45 -17.44 12.96 -6.98
C LEU A 45 -18.44 12.70 -5.82
N THR A 46 -18.81 11.45 -5.55
CA THR A 46 -19.59 11.05 -4.37
C THR A 46 -18.72 10.66 -3.19
N HIS A 47 -17.39 10.65 -3.37
CA HIS A 47 -16.45 10.39 -2.29
C HIS A 47 -16.66 11.37 -1.12
N ILE A 48 -16.41 10.91 0.10
CA ILE A 48 -16.69 11.62 1.34
C ILE A 48 -16.13 13.06 1.38
N PHE A 49 -14.97 13.31 0.79
CA PHE A 49 -14.38 14.66 0.73
C PHE A 49 -15.24 15.64 -0.09
N PHE A 50 -16.03 15.13 -1.02
CA PHE A 50 -16.92 15.95 -1.84
C PHE A 50 -18.30 16.14 -1.21
N SER A 51 -18.64 15.42 -0.15
CA SER A 51 -19.92 15.59 0.56
C SER A 51 -20.06 16.95 1.23
N ALA A 52 -18.93 17.64 1.45
CA ALA A 52 -18.90 19.04 1.90
C ALA A 52 -19.50 20.01 0.88
N PHE A 53 -19.50 19.60 -0.38
CA PHE A 53 -19.91 20.44 -1.50
C PHE A 53 -21.10 19.78 -2.18
N ASP A 54 -22.19 20.50 -2.37
CA ASP A 54 -23.31 19.97 -3.15
C ASP A 54 -22.91 19.86 -4.62
N VAL A 55 -22.19 18.79 -4.93
CA VAL A 55 -21.64 18.52 -6.27
C VAL A 55 -22.76 18.31 -7.29
N SER A 56 -23.98 17.93 -6.85
CA SER A 56 -25.14 17.74 -7.73
C SER A 56 -25.55 19.05 -8.40
N GLN A 57 -25.39 20.17 -7.72
CA GLN A 57 -25.73 21.52 -8.19
C GLN A 57 -24.63 22.17 -9.04
N LEU A 58 -23.47 21.54 -9.17
CA LEU A 58 -22.38 22.09 -9.98
C LEU A 58 -22.62 21.88 -11.48
N SER A 59 -22.36 22.93 -12.27
CA SER A 59 -22.33 22.77 -13.73
C SER A 59 -21.19 21.83 -14.17
N ASP A 60 -21.31 21.23 -15.34
CA ASP A 60 -20.30 20.29 -15.86
C ASP A 60 -18.91 20.92 -15.98
N THR A 61 -18.83 22.22 -16.30
CA THR A 61 -17.56 22.95 -16.33
C THR A 61 -16.93 23.04 -14.93
N LYS A 62 -17.73 23.32 -13.89
CA LYS A 62 -17.25 23.34 -12.51
C LYS A 62 -16.86 21.95 -12.01
N LYS A 63 -17.61 20.91 -12.38
CA LYS A 63 -17.24 19.51 -12.06
C LYS A 63 -15.90 19.13 -12.70
N LYS A 64 -15.70 19.44 -13.98
CA LYS A 64 -14.43 19.17 -14.68
C LYS A 64 -13.26 19.90 -14.03
N ARG A 65 -13.46 21.18 -13.63
CA ARG A 65 -12.45 21.94 -12.93
C ARG A 65 -12.11 21.33 -11.56
N LEU A 66 -13.11 20.95 -10.79
CA LEU A 66 -12.95 20.28 -9.48
C LEU A 66 -12.17 18.98 -9.61
N ILE A 67 -12.46 18.16 -10.64
CA ILE A 67 -11.73 16.93 -10.94
C ILE A 67 -10.26 17.25 -11.26
N ALA A 68 -9.99 18.23 -12.11
CA ALA A 68 -8.62 18.59 -12.49
C ALA A 68 -7.80 19.09 -11.27
N GLU A 69 -8.41 19.93 -10.43
CA GLU A 69 -7.81 20.41 -9.18
C GLU A 69 -7.53 19.24 -8.22
N SER A 70 -8.46 18.28 -8.11
CA SER A 70 -8.32 17.10 -7.26
C SER A 70 -7.20 16.17 -7.74
N ILE A 71 -7.07 15.97 -9.05
CA ILE A 71 -5.97 15.17 -9.63
C ILE A 71 -4.62 15.85 -9.37
N ALA A 72 -4.56 17.18 -9.52
CA ALA A 72 -3.33 17.93 -9.20
C ALA A 72 -2.97 17.81 -7.70
N LEU A 73 -3.98 17.88 -6.83
CA LEU A 73 -3.81 17.71 -5.39
C LEU A 73 -3.36 16.30 -5.01
N GLN A 74 -3.91 15.25 -5.67
CA GLN A 74 -3.43 13.87 -5.47
C GLN A 74 -1.93 13.73 -5.79
N LYS A 75 -1.45 14.36 -6.87
CA LYS A 75 -0.01 14.32 -7.21
C LYS A 75 0.84 14.99 -6.13
N LYS A 76 0.43 16.16 -5.64
CA LYS A 76 1.12 16.82 -4.52
C LYS A 76 1.10 15.96 -3.25
N LEU A 77 -0.03 15.33 -2.96
CA LEU A 77 -0.19 14.44 -1.82
C LEU A 77 0.68 13.19 -1.95
N GLU A 78 0.79 12.60 -3.14
CA GLU A 78 1.66 11.45 -3.40
C GLU A 78 3.13 11.78 -3.12
N THR A 79 3.60 12.98 -3.50
CA THR A 79 4.96 13.43 -3.16
C THR A 79 5.15 13.61 -1.66
N LEU A 80 4.15 14.10 -0.94
CA LEU A 80 4.18 14.21 0.52
C LEU A 80 4.23 12.82 1.18
N PHE A 81 3.44 11.87 0.70
CA PHE A 81 3.49 10.49 1.18
C PHE A 81 4.87 9.87 0.97
N SER A 82 5.43 9.96 -0.23
CA SER A 82 6.69 9.31 -0.57
C SER A 82 7.91 9.92 0.11
N ASN A 83 7.90 11.23 0.38
CA ASN A 83 9.06 11.92 0.94
C ASN A 83 8.97 12.14 2.46
N VAL A 84 7.77 12.22 3.03
CA VAL A 84 7.57 12.56 4.44
C VAL A 84 6.93 11.43 5.23
N PHE A 85 5.79 10.91 4.77
CA PHE A 85 4.98 9.96 5.53
C PHE A 85 5.46 8.51 5.42
N ASP A 86 6.18 8.14 4.35
CA ASP A 86 6.74 6.80 4.20
C ASP A 86 7.64 6.45 5.40
N ALA A 87 7.50 5.26 5.94
CA ALA A 87 8.32 4.77 7.03
C ALA A 87 9.81 4.62 6.65
N LEU A 88 10.10 4.55 5.35
CA LEU A 88 11.46 4.46 4.82
C LEU A 88 12.03 5.84 4.44
N PRO A 89 13.35 6.05 4.55
CA PRO A 89 14.30 5.18 5.25
C PRO A 89 14.05 5.18 6.77
N GLU A 90 14.34 4.06 7.39
CA GLU A 90 14.21 3.93 8.85
C GLU A 90 15.15 4.88 9.59
N GLY A 91 14.75 5.30 10.81
CA GLY A 91 15.59 6.12 11.69
C GLY A 91 15.51 7.63 11.50
N LYS A 92 14.89 8.15 10.42
CA LYS A 92 14.66 9.60 10.27
C LYS A 92 13.35 10.03 10.92
N ALA A 93 13.39 11.13 11.67
CA ALA A 93 12.17 11.75 12.20
C ALA A 93 11.32 12.33 11.07
N MET A 94 10.00 12.33 11.24
CA MET A 94 9.09 12.89 10.23
C MET A 94 9.32 14.39 10.02
N THR A 95 9.67 15.12 11.09
CA THR A 95 10.01 16.55 11.04
C THR A 95 11.25 16.83 10.21
N GLU A 96 12.27 15.97 10.27
CA GLU A 96 13.48 16.09 9.42
C GLU A 96 13.14 15.86 7.93
N LYS A 97 12.31 14.85 7.66
CA LYS A 97 11.83 14.58 6.29
C LYS A 97 11.00 15.74 5.76
N LEU A 98 10.12 16.31 6.60
CA LEU A 98 9.31 17.47 6.24
C LEU A 98 10.19 18.69 5.95
N ALA A 99 11.18 18.99 6.79
CA ALA A 99 12.10 20.09 6.57
C ALA A 99 12.87 19.95 5.25
N ALA A 100 13.36 18.75 4.95
CA ALA A 100 14.03 18.45 3.69
C ALA A 100 13.08 18.59 2.49
N TYR A 101 11.86 18.09 2.62
CA TYR A 101 10.83 18.20 1.59
C TYR A 101 10.46 19.66 1.27
N LEU A 102 10.31 20.50 2.29
CA LEU A 102 9.97 21.92 2.10
C LEU A 102 11.14 22.74 1.57
N SER A 103 12.38 22.35 1.89
CA SER A 103 13.61 23.07 1.47
C SER A 103 14.15 22.64 0.11
N ALA A 104 13.67 21.54 -0.48
CA ALA A 104 14.16 21.08 -1.77
C ALA A 104 13.77 22.08 -2.88
N CYS A 105 14.65 22.32 -3.85
CA CYS A 105 14.51 23.32 -4.93
C CYS A 105 14.32 22.69 -6.30
N ASP A 106 13.59 21.56 -6.38
CA ASP A 106 13.28 20.90 -7.64
C ASP A 106 11.93 21.36 -8.22
N GLU A 107 11.62 21.01 -9.45
CA GLU A 107 10.36 21.34 -10.13
C GLU A 107 9.18 20.42 -9.75
N THR A 108 9.37 19.51 -8.79
CA THR A 108 8.34 18.53 -8.42
C THR A 108 7.14 19.24 -7.77
N PRO A 109 5.90 18.92 -8.15
CA PRO A 109 4.72 19.48 -7.50
C PRO A 109 4.75 19.16 -6.00
N ARG A 110 4.74 20.22 -5.16
CA ARG A 110 4.81 20.04 -3.71
C ARG A 110 3.53 20.43 -3.03
N PHE A 111 3.27 19.71 -1.95
CA PHE A 111 2.22 20.09 -1.02
C PHE A 111 2.69 21.31 -0.21
N SER A 112 1.86 22.33 -0.16
CA SER A 112 2.10 23.53 0.66
C SER A 112 1.09 23.62 1.78
N PHE A 113 1.52 24.13 2.91
CA PHE A 113 0.65 24.35 4.06
C PHE A 113 0.24 25.81 4.12
N SER A 114 -1.05 26.06 4.37
CA SER A 114 -1.68 27.38 4.42
C SER A 114 -2.21 27.68 5.82
N VAL A 115 -2.94 28.77 6.01
CA VAL A 115 -3.66 29.04 7.25
C VAL A 115 -5.04 28.38 7.15
N LEU A 116 -5.32 27.40 8.03
CA LEU A 116 -6.64 26.79 8.13
C LEU A 116 -7.51 27.54 9.13
N SER A 117 -8.78 27.73 8.76
CA SER A 117 -9.80 28.27 9.66
C SER A 117 -10.42 27.12 10.44
N THR A 118 -10.00 26.96 11.69
CA THR A 118 -10.50 25.93 12.60
C THR A 118 -11.12 26.56 13.85
N GLY A 119 -12.15 25.88 14.40
CA GLY A 119 -12.72 26.16 15.72
C GLY A 119 -12.28 25.12 16.73
N TYR A 120 -12.39 25.45 18.03
CA TYR A 120 -12.20 24.47 19.10
C TYR A 120 -13.52 24.25 19.80
N GLU A 121 -14.13 23.09 19.62
CA GLU A 121 -15.53 22.84 20.01
C GLU A 121 -15.67 21.54 20.81
N GLN A 122 -16.74 21.50 21.59
CA GLN A 122 -17.21 20.25 22.16
C GLN A 122 -17.98 19.47 21.09
N VAL A 123 -17.41 18.34 20.67
CA VAL A 123 -17.99 17.47 19.63
C VAL A 123 -18.83 16.33 20.22
N GLU A 124 -18.50 15.93 21.45
CA GLU A 124 -19.24 14.95 22.26
C GLU A 124 -19.21 15.37 23.72
N PRO A 125 -20.07 14.85 24.59
CA PRO A 125 -20.05 15.17 26.02
C PRO A 125 -18.66 14.97 26.63
N GLY A 126 -18.03 16.08 27.04
CA GLY A 126 -16.69 16.07 27.63
C GLY A 126 -15.53 15.93 26.62
N VAL A 127 -15.77 15.83 25.33
CA VAL A 127 -14.73 15.74 24.28
C VAL A 127 -14.65 17.05 23.50
N PHE A 128 -13.52 17.74 23.65
CA PHE A 128 -13.20 18.96 22.92
C PHE A 128 -12.10 18.70 21.90
N THR A 129 -12.25 19.18 20.66
CA THR A 129 -11.27 19.01 19.61
C THR A 129 -11.28 20.17 18.62
N GLU A 130 -10.24 20.24 17.81
CA GLU A 130 -10.16 21.16 16.67
C GLU A 130 -11.12 20.69 15.57
N VAL A 131 -11.97 21.59 15.09
CA VAL A 131 -12.99 21.32 14.06
C VAL A 131 -12.69 22.20 12.86
N LEU A 132 -12.58 21.57 11.69
CA LEU A 132 -12.43 22.26 10.41
C LEU A 132 -13.80 22.52 9.77
N TYR A 133 -13.98 23.70 9.25
CA TYR A 133 -15.08 24.10 8.37
C TYR A 133 -14.52 24.36 6.97
N PRO A 134 -14.44 23.35 6.10
CA PRO A 134 -13.68 23.46 4.87
C PRO A 134 -14.38 24.32 3.82
N ASN A 135 -13.62 25.17 3.13
CA ASN A 135 -14.05 25.88 1.94
C ASN A 135 -13.68 25.15 0.64
N GLY A 136 -12.72 24.23 0.71
CA GLY A 136 -12.23 23.46 -0.43
C GLY A 136 -11.61 22.13 -0.01
N ILE A 137 -11.38 21.28 -1.01
CA ILE A 137 -10.80 19.94 -0.79
C ILE A 137 -9.36 20.05 -0.28
N GLU A 138 -8.62 21.06 -0.73
CA GLU A 138 -7.23 21.26 -0.31
C GLU A 138 -7.14 21.48 1.22
N GLU A 139 -8.09 22.22 1.81
CA GLU A 139 -8.16 22.42 3.26
C GLU A 139 -8.42 21.11 4.02
N ILE A 140 -9.26 20.24 3.47
CA ILE A 140 -9.54 18.93 4.07
C ILE A 140 -8.28 18.05 4.07
N VAL A 141 -7.61 17.97 2.92
CA VAL A 141 -6.37 17.20 2.77
C VAL A 141 -5.28 17.74 3.70
N GLU A 142 -5.16 19.07 3.76
CA GLU A 142 -4.19 19.74 4.63
C GLU A 142 -4.46 19.48 6.12
N PHE A 143 -5.72 19.52 6.55
CA PHE A 143 -6.11 19.27 7.93
C PHE A 143 -5.66 17.87 8.39
N PHE A 144 -5.94 16.85 7.59
CA PHE A 144 -5.47 15.50 7.90
C PHE A 144 -3.94 15.34 7.78
N ALA A 145 -3.31 15.98 6.81
CA ALA A 145 -1.86 15.93 6.66
C ALA A 145 -1.14 16.53 7.89
N ARG A 146 -1.64 17.64 8.43
CA ARG A 146 -1.11 18.24 9.67
C ARG A 146 -1.23 17.30 10.85
N GLU A 147 -2.37 16.64 10.99
CA GLU A 147 -2.59 15.73 12.11
C GLU A 147 -1.73 14.46 11.99
N ILE A 148 -1.50 13.96 10.79
CA ILE A 148 -0.55 12.86 10.53
C ILE A 148 0.86 13.27 11.00
N ILE A 149 1.29 14.51 10.71
CA ILE A 149 2.58 15.05 11.14
C ILE A 149 2.64 15.16 12.68
N ARG A 150 1.60 15.71 13.31
CA ARG A 150 1.52 15.86 14.78
C ARG A 150 1.62 14.53 15.51
N ARG A 151 1.02 13.47 14.95
CA ARG A 151 1.01 12.10 15.51
C ARG A 151 2.24 11.29 15.13
N GLU A 152 3.07 11.79 14.23
CA GLU A 152 4.14 11.02 13.59
C GLU A 152 3.65 9.68 12.99
N LEU A 153 2.40 9.67 12.48
CA LEU A 153 1.81 8.48 11.89
C LEU A 153 2.54 8.14 10.59
N ARG A 154 3.19 6.99 10.57
CA ARG A 154 3.98 6.52 9.44
C ARG A 154 3.16 5.60 8.56
N PHE A 155 3.52 5.59 7.29
CA PHE A 155 2.87 4.76 6.28
C PHE A 155 3.90 3.86 5.60
N ARG A 156 3.42 2.77 5.03
CA ARG A 156 4.23 1.84 4.25
C ARG A 156 3.47 1.44 2.99
N ARG A 157 4.21 1.17 1.90
CA ARG A 157 3.61 0.59 0.71
C ARG A 157 3.39 -0.91 0.91
N CYS A 158 2.15 -1.35 0.70
CA CYS A 158 1.79 -2.76 0.76
C CYS A 158 2.53 -3.55 -0.32
N LYS A 159 3.23 -4.62 0.05
CA LYS A 159 3.96 -5.48 -0.91
C LYS A 159 3.04 -6.22 -1.89
N SER A 160 1.74 -6.32 -1.60
CA SER A 160 0.77 -6.99 -2.48
C SER A 160 0.13 -6.04 -3.48
N CYS A 161 -0.44 -4.90 -3.04
CA CYS A 161 -1.19 -3.98 -3.89
C CYS A 161 -0.46 -2.68 -4.24
N GLY A 162 0.72 -2.42 -3.64
CA GLY A 162 1.52 -1.22 -3.87
C GLY A 162 0.98 0.07 -3.23
N LYS A 163 -0.22 0.04 -2.66
CA LYS A 163 -0.85 1.21 -2.04
C LYS A 163 -0.35 1.44 -0.62
N TYR A 164 -0.27 2.70 -0.20
CA TYR A 164 0.07 3.05 1.19
C TYR A 164 -0.99 2.59 2.19
N PHE A 165 -0.57 2.26 3.39
CA PHE A 165 -1.42 2.00 4.55
C PHE A 165 -0.74 2.52 5.82
N ALA A 166 -1.54 2.88 6.82
CA ALA A 166 -1.05 3.41 8.09
C ALA A 166 -0.45 2.30 8.96
N LEU A 167 0.67 2.58 9.63
CA LEU A 167 1.30 1.71 10.61
C LEU A 167 0.74 2.06 11.99
N THR A 168 -0.40 1.48 12.35
CA THR A 168 -1.09 1.72 13.64
C THR A 168 -0.67 0.78 14.76
N GLY A 169 0.23 -0.15 14.50
CA GLY A 169 0.69 -1.16 15.45
C GLY A 169 2.16 -1.52 15.24
N TYR A 170 2.44 -2.82 15.08
CA TYR A 170 3.82 -3.28 14.88
C TYR A 170 4.43 -2.75 13.59
N SER A 171 5.62 -2.17 13.69
CA SER A 171 6.35 -1.56 12.58
C SER A 171 6.70 -2.50 11.43
N ASN A 172 6.62 -3.82 11.65
CA ASN A 172 7.04 -4.84 10.69
C ASN A 172 5.91 -5.33 9.75
N THR A 173 4.71 -4.75 9.81
CA THR A 173 3.62 -5.12 8.92
C THR A 173 3.94 -4.72 7.47
N GLU A 174 3.92 -5.69 6.55
CA GLU A 174 4.29 -5.50 5.13
C GLU A 174 3.07 -5.48 4.19
N TYR A 175 1.90 -5.85 4.69
CA TYR A 175 0.66 -5.99 3.93
C TYR A 175 -0.49 -5.26 4.63
N CYS A 176 -1.35 -4.62 3.83
CA CYS A 176 -2.54 -3.95 4.33
C CYS A 176 -3.74 -4.90 4.44
N ASP A 177 -4.80 -4.43 5.11
CA ASP A 177 -6.04 -5.18 5.29
C ASP A 177 -7.08 -4.93 4.17
N ARG A 178 -6.72 -4.23 3.07
CA ARG A 178 -7.60 -4.04 1.91
C ARG A 178 -7.88 -5.34 1.21
N LEU A 179 -9.10 -5.50 0.73
CA LEU A 179 -9.48 -6.63 -0.13
C LEU A 179 -8.61 -6.67 -1.38
N PHE A 180 -8.23 -7.86 -1.78
CA PHE A 180 -7.36 -8.12 -2.91
C PHE A 180 -8.16 -8.72 -4.08
N GLY A 181 -8.51 -7.89 -5.06
CA GLY A 181 -9.34 -8.30 -6.19
C GLY A 181 -10.65 -8.95 -5.74
N ASP A 182 -11.17 -9.86 -6.54
CA ASP A 182 -12.43 -10.57 -6.29
C ASP A 182 -12.31 -11.79 -5.37
N SER A 183 -11.14 -11.97 -4.72
CA SER A 183 -10.85 -13.17 -3.93
C SER A 183 -11.55 -13.22 -2.55
N GLY A 184 -12.15 -12.12 -2.11
CA GLY A 184 -12.70 -11.97 -0.76
C GLY A 184 -11.66 -12.00 0.37
N LYS A 185 -10.36 -12.08 0.03
CA LYS A 185 -9.25 -12.09 0.99
C LYS A 185 -8.54 -10.75 1.02
N THR A 186 -8.01 -10.39 2.18
CA THR A 186 -7.19 -9.18 2.32
C THR A 186 -5.79 -9.37 1.73
N CYS A 187 -5.10 -8.26 1.48
CA CYS A 187 -3.68 -8.29 1.10
C CYS A 187 -2.81 -9.01 2.14
N LYS A 188 -3.16 -8.92 3.42
CA LYS A 188 -2.46 -9.60 4.52
C LYS A 188 -2.62 -11.11 4.48
N GLU A 189 -3.81 -11.59 4.13
CA GLU A 189 -4.10 -13.02 4.01
C GLU A 189 -3.53 -13.65 2.74
N ALA A 190 -3.57 -12.93 1.63
CA ALA A 190 -3.20 -13.45 0.31
C ALA A 190 -1.78 -13.06 -0.14
N GLY A 191 -1.25 -11.93 0.37
CA GLY A 191 -0.06 -11.28 -0.18
C GLY A 191 1.21 -12.11 -0.10
N ALA A 192 1.50 -12.71 1.06
CA ALA A 192 2.70 -13.52 1.25
C ALA A 192 2.69 -14.77 0.34
N VAL A 193 1.54 -15.44 0.25
CA VAL A 193 1.37 -16.63 -0.59
C VAL A 193 1.52 -16.28 -2.07
N ARG A 194 0.97 -15.14 -2.49
CA ARG A 194 1.05 -14.66 -3.87
C ARG A 194 2.48 -14.30 -4.27
N LEU A 195 3.17 -13.49 -3.46
CA LEU A 195 4.57 -13.13 -3.74
C LEU A 195 5.46 -14.37 -3.79
N TYR A 196 5.23 -15.32 -2.89
CA TYR A 196 5.92 -16.60 -2.93
C TYR A 196 5.63 -17.35 -4.24
N ARG A 197 4.36 -17.47 -4.66
CA ARG A 197 3.97 -18.08 -5.94
C ARG A 197 4.59 -17.35 -7.13
N THR A 198 4.56 -16.02 -7.17
CA THR A 198 5.15 -15.24 -8.26
C THR A 198 6.67 -15.46 -8.34
N LYS A 199 7.37 -15.47 -7.19
CA LYS A 199 8.82 -15.79 -7.16
C LYS A 199 9.10 -17.20 -7.67
N ILE A 200 8.27 -18.20 -7.28
CA ILE A 200 8.41 -19.56 -7.77
C ILE A 200 8.17 -19.65 -9.28
N THR A 201 7.08 -19.02 -9.79
CA THR A 201 6.76 -19.07 -11.20
C THR A 201 7.72 -18.27 -12.08
N ALA A 202 8.41 -17.27 -11.52
CA ALA A 202 9.41 -16.49 -12.24
C ALA A 202 10.81 -17.13 -12.24
N ASN A 203 11.08 -18.09 -11.32
CA ASN A 203 12.42 -18.67 -11.18
C ASN A 203 12.48 -20.09 -11.75
N PRO A 204 13.20 -20.31 -12.87
CA PRO A 204 13.26 -21.60 -13.54
C PRO A 204 13.91 -22.71 -12.68
N VAL A 205 14.85 -22.37 -11.79
CA VAL A 205 15.48 -23.32 -10.87
C VAL A 205 14.45 -23.89 -9.88
N ILE A 206 13.62 -22.99 -9.32
CA ILE A 206 12.54 -23.39 -8.39
C ILE A 206 11.47 -24.21 -9.14
N GLN A 207 11.17 -23.85 -10.38
CA GLN A 207 10.20 -24.61 -11.20
C GLN A 207 10.70 -26.04 -11.46
N ALA A 208 11.94 -26.21 -11.91
CA ALA A 208 12.54 -27.52 -12.16
C ALA A 208 12.52 -28.38 -10.89
N TYR A 209 13.01 -27.83 -9.77
CA TYR A 209 12.99 -28.52 -8.48
C TYR A 209 11.58 -28.95 -8.06
N ASN A 210 10.62 -28.03 -8.07
CA ASN A 210 9.25 -28.30 -7.62
C ASN A 210 8.52 -29.32 -8.49
N LYS A 211 8.81 -29.34 -9.80
CA LYS A 211 8.27 -30.32 -10.74
C LYS A 211 8.68 -31.73 -10.34
N GLU A 212 9.98 -31.99 -10.14
CA GLU A 212 10.48 -33.31 -9.76
C GLU A 212 10.10 -33.67 -8.31
N TYR A 213 10.13 -32.73 -7.37
CA TYR A 213 9.68 -32.92 -6.00
C TYR A 213 8.23 -33.43 -5.94
N LYS A 214 7.30 -32.76 -6.65
CA LYS A 214 5.89 -33.16 -6.70
C LYS A 214 5.72 -34.56 -7.33
N LYS A 215 6.44 -34.82 -8.40
CA LYS A 215 6.42 -36.10 -9.10
C LYS A 215 6.86 -37.25 -8.17
N ARG A 216 8.00 -37.10 -7.48
CA ARG A 216 8.52 -38.11 -6.55
C ARG A 216 7.67 -38.23 -5.29
N PHE A 217 7.16 -37.13 -4.77
CA PHE A 217 6.21 -37.18 -3.65
C PHE A 217 4.96 -37.98 -3.99
N ALA A 218 4.43 -37.85 -5.21
CA ALA A 218 3.32 -38.69 -5.67
C ALA A 218 3.69 -40.18 -5.75
N TRP A 219 4.96 -40.50 -6.00
CA TRP A 219 5.41 -41.93 -6.04
C TRP A 219 5.28 -42.63 -4.69
N ILE A 220 5.34 -41.91 -3.56
CA ILE A 220 5.05 -42.47 -2.23
C ILE A 220 3.63 -43.03 -2.20
N LYS A 221 2.64 -42.23 -2.70
CA LYS A 221 1.24 -42.66 -2.77
C LYS A 221 1.05 -43.94 -3.62
N TYR A 222 1.83 -44.08 -4.69
CA TYR A 222 1.79 -45.21 -5.59
C TYR A 222 2.76 -46.35 -5.17
N LYS A 223 3.35 -46.28 -3.96
CA LYS A 223 4.29 -47.27 -3.40
C LYS A 223 5.49 -47.56 -4.31
N LYS A 224 5.92 -46.62 -5.14
CA LYS A 224 7.11 -46.74 -6.00
C LYS A 224 8.39 -46.44 -5.26
N ILE A 225 8.34 -45.62 -4.22
CA ILE A 225 9.45 -45.29 -3.32
C ILE A 225 8.94 -45.25 -1.87
N THR A 226 9.84 -45.46 -0.91
CA THR A 226 9.55 -45.30 0.52
C THR A 226 9.60 -43.83 0.92
N LYS A 227 9.04 -43.49 2.08
CA LYS A 227 9.13 -42.13 2.62
C LYS A 227 10.57 -41.74 2.93
N GLU A 228 11.33 -42.67 3.49
CA GLU A 228 12.73 -42.52 3.87
C GLU A 228 13.58 -42.19 2.63
N ALA A 229 13.48 -43.00 1.57
CA ALA A 229 14.17 -42.75 0.31
C ALA A 229 13.80 -41.43 -0.34
N PHE A 230 12.51 -41.00 -0.21
CA PHE A 230 12.08 -39.69 -0.68
C PHE A 230 12.74 -38.57 0.12
N TYR A 231 12.80 -38.66 1.46
CA TYR A 231 13.41 -37.61 2.28
C TYR A 231 14.92 -37.48 2.02
N GLU A 232 15.64 -38.59 1.93
CA GLU A 232 17.06 -38.60 1.57
C GLU A 232 17.30 -37.96 0.20
N TRP A 233 16.47 -38.30 -0.79
CA TRP A 233 16.53 -37.65 -2.10
C TRP A 233 16.23 -36.15 -1.99
N SER A 234 15.22 -35.77 -1.21
CA SER A 234 14.80 -34.34 -1.13
C SER A 234 15.86 -33.46 -0.50
N GLU A 235 16.65 -33.98 0.46
CA GLU A 235 17.78 -33.25 1.04
C GLU A 235 18.90 -33.02 0.02
N ARG A 236 19.26 -34.09 -0.71
CA ARG A 236 20.24 -33.97 -1.80
C ARG A 236 19.77 -33.03 -2.90
N ALA A 237 18.51 -33.13 -3.29
CA ALA A 237 17.92 -32.25 -4.30
C ALA A 237 17.89 -30.77 -3.88
N ARG A 238 17.69 -30.45 -2.57
CA ARG A 238 17.84 -29.10 -2.04
C ARG A 238 19.28 -28.60 -2.17
N ALA A 239 20.24 -29.42 -1.81
CA ALA A 239 21.66 -29.06 -1.92
C ALA A 239 22.06 -28.75 -3.38
N GLU A 240 21.62 -29.55 -4.35
CA GLU A 240 21.89 -29.33 -5.78
C GLU A 240 21.17 -28.06 -6.31
N ARG A 241 19.94 -27.83 -5.88
CA ARG A 241 19.22 -26.57 -6.19
C ARG A 241 20.03 -25.36 -5.69
N ASP A 242 20.51 -25.41 -4.45
CA ASP A 242 21.23 -24.27 -3.83
C ASP A 242 22.59 -24.06 -4.50
N LYS A 243 23.28 -25.14 -4.92
CA LYS A 243 24.48 -25.05 -5.79
C LYS A 243 24.18 -24.39 -7.15
N CYS A 244 23.04 -24.75 -7.76
CA CYS A 244 22.61 -24.12 -9.01
C CYS A 244 22.37 -22.62 -8.83
N PHE A 245 21.75 -22.20 -7.71
CA PHE A 245 21.60 -20.77 -7.40
C PHE A 245 22.95 -20.07 -7.31
N ALA A 246 23.91 -20.60 -6.54
CA ALA A 246 25.24 -20.02 -6.41
C ALA A 246 25.94 -19.88 -7.77
N LYS A 247 25.97 -20.96 -8.58
CA LYS A 247 26.54 -20.92 -9.93
C LYS A 247 25.88 -19.82 -10.81
N ARG A 248 24.57 -19.64 -10.71
CA ARG A 248 23.85 -18.63 -11.51
C ARG A 248 24.04 -17.20 -11.01
N GLU A 249 24.32 -16.99 -9.73
CA GLU A 249 24.71 -15.68 -9.19
C GLU A 249 26.14 -15.29 -9.61
N GLU A 250 27.08 -16.22 -9.64
CA GLU A 250 28.46 -16.01 -10.07
C GLU A 250 28.58 -15.85 -11.59
N ALA A 251 27.63 -16.39 -12.36
CA ALA A 251 27.69 -16.34 -13.82
C ALA A 251 27.36 -14.95 -14.37
N ASN A 252 28.27 -14.40 -15.19
CA ASN A 252 28.16 -13.10 -15.82
C ASN A 252 27.41 -13.13 -17.17
N ASP A 253 27.18 -14.31 -17.75
CA ASP A 253 26.49 -14.48 -19.03
C ASP A 253 25.25 -15.37 -18.95
N GLY A 254 24.39 -15.25 -19.97
CA GLY A 254 23.14 -16.00 -20.07
C GLY A 254 23.36 -17.49 -20.31
N ASP A 255 24.40 -17.84 -21.05
CA ASP A 255 24.68 -19.25 -21.43
C ASP A 255 25.19 -20.05 -20.24
N ALA A 256 26.01 -19.44 -19.38
CA ALA A 256 26.44 -20.07 -18.13
C ALA A 256 25.27 -20.30 -17.17
N LYS A 257 24.32 -19.33 -17.10
CA LYS A 257 23.09 -19.47 -16.32
C LYS A 257 22.18 -20.59 -16.85
N LEU A 258 22.13 -20.75 -18.17
CA LEU A 258 21.35 -21.81 -18.80
C LEU A 258 21.98 -23.18 -18.54
N ARG A 259 23.28 -23.33 -18.75
CA ARG A 259 24.02 -24.58 -18.46
C ARG A 259 23.84 -25.04 -17.01
N ALA A 260 23.94 -24.13 -16.04
CA ALA A 260 23.71 -24.47 -14.63
C ALA A 260 22.30 -25.01 -14.35
N LEU A 261 21.30 -24.51 -15.08
CA LEU A 261 19.92 -25.01 -14.98
C LEU A 261 19.78 -26.40 -15.62
N GLU A 262 20.36 -26.61 -16.79
CA GLU A 262 20.36 -27.90 -17.50
C GLU A 262 21.04 -28.98 -16.68
N GLU A 263 22.17 -28.69 -16.03
CA GLU A 263 22.86 -29.60 -15.11
C GLU A 263 21.93 -30.00 -13.93
N LEU A 264 21.25 -29.02 -13.34
CA LEU A 264 20.28 -29.33 -12.26
C LEU A 264 19.13 -30.20 -12.76
N GLU A 265 18.53 -29.87 -13.90
CA GLU A 265 17.42 -30.66 -14.45
C GLU A 265 17.82 -32.07 -14.78
N GLN A 266 19.04 -32.26 -15.31
CA GLN A 266 19.59 -33.58 -15.58
C GLN A 266 19.77 -34.36 -14.28
N TRP A 267 20.42 -33.76 -13.27
CA TRP A 267 20.63 -34.40 -11.97
C TRP A 267 19.29 -34.78 -11.30
N LEU A 268 18.27 -33.90 -11.35
CA LEU A 268 16.96 -34.17 -10.79
C LEU A 268 16.23 -35.34 -11.47
N ARG A 269 16.47 -35.57 -12.76
CA ARG A 269 15.91 -36.71 -13.51
C ARG A 269 16.60 -38.04 -13.18
N ASP A 270 17.94 -38.00 -13.06
CA ASP A 270 18.76 -39.20 -12.98
C ASP A 270 18.96 -39.73 -11.55
N SER A 271 18.76 -38.88 -10.56
CA SER A 271 18.88 -39.20 -9.13
C SER A 271 17.58 -39.79 -8.57
#